data_b031e6d718b219b39daa71adc91d2fa7
#
_entry.id   b031e6d718b219b39daa71adc91d2fa7
#
_cell.length_a   1.000
_cell.length_b   1.000
_cell.length_c   1.000
_cell.angle_alpha   90.00
_cell.angle_beta   90.00
_cell.angle_gamma   90.00
#
_symmetry.space_group_name_H-M   'P 1'
#
loop_
_entity.id
_entity.type
_entity.pdbx_description
1 polymer ?
#
loop_
_entity_poly.entity_id
_entity_poly.type
_entity_poly.pdbx_seq_one_letter_code
_entity_poly.pdbx_strand_id
1 'polypeptide(L)'
;MLSLEKLTGFADEASRDIGKQIQATKELGWTAISARMIGNVNIHDMTEDAFAKVADELDAAGIHVPEFGSAIGNWGKRIDSDFAITLAEMERAIPRMKRLGTKIIRIMSYAQEPWGSDQKEEERFRRLREIVNRFAEHDIIALHENCMNWGGFSVSHSLRLIEEVPGLKLIFDTGNPVFQRDRSQPEPAPWQDAFAFWQQVKEHVAHIHIKDCFHPLSDDVEPEYTMPGLGQGKIREILTDAHQSGYKGWIAIEPHVATVFHAPDPSAVDWDQCYRSYVDYGRDLVRLIATL
;
A
#
# COMPACT_ATOMS: atom_id res chain seq x y z
N MET A 1 -8.81 5.93 21.16
CA MET A 1 -9.70 5.63 20.01
C MET A 1 -8.90 5.91 18.73
N LEU A 2 -9.01 5.07 17.71
CA LEU A 2 -8.44 5.36 16.39
C LEU A 2 -9.09 6.64 15.85
N SER A 3 -8.27 7.51 15.22
CA SER A 3 -8.79 8.80 14.74
C SER A 3 -9.46 8.62 13.38
N LEU A 4 -10.75 8.93 13.30
CA LEU A 4 -11.47 8.94 12.02
C LEU A 4 -10.96 10.05 11.07
N GLU A 5 -10.28 11.08 11.58
CA GLU A 5 -9.64 12.12 10.79
C GLU A 5 -8.39 11.63 10.03
N LYS A 6 -7.89 10.45 10.40
CA LYS A 6 -6.75 9.79 9.74
C LYS A 6 -7.16 8.62 8.86
N LEU A 7 -8.36 8.67 8.32
CA LEU A 7 -8.82 7.75 7.28
C LEU A 7 -8.52 8.32 5.90
N THR A 8 -8.06 7.48 5.02
CA THR A 8 -7.74 7.76 3.62
C THR A 8 -7.97 6.50 2.78
N GLY A 9 -7.65 6.54 1.51
CA GLY A 9 -7.67 5.33 0.67
C GLY A 9 -7.08 5.55 -0.70
N PHE A 10 -6.79 4.48 -1.37
CA PHE A 10 -6.39 4.48 -2.78
C PHE A 10 -7.63 4.73 -3.64
N ALA A 11 -7.99 6.02 -3.78
CA ALA A 11 -9.21 6.43 -4.48
C ALA A 11 -9.18 6.17 -6.00
N ASP A 12 -8.03 5.76 -6.54
CA ASP A 12 -7.90 5.22 -7.90
C ASP A 12 -8.66 3.90 -8.09
N GLU A 13 -9.09 3.26 -7.01
CA GLU A 13 -10.04 2.15 -7.04
C GLU A 13 -11.50 2.57 -7.23
N ALA A 14 -11.83 3.82 -6.91
CA ALA A 14 -13.13 4.39 -7.27
C ALA A 14 -13.16 4.86 -8.72
N SER A 15 -12.07 5.47 -9.20
CA SER A 15 -11.96 5.99 -10.57
C SER A 15 -10.52 6.37 -10.89
N ARG A 16 -10.17 6.33 -12.18
CA ARG A 16 -8.90 6.90 -12.67
C ARG A 16 -8.93 8.42 -12.83
N ASP A 17 -10.12 9.03 -12.85
CA ASP A 17 -10.31 10.47 -12.92
C ASP A 17 -10.14 11.13 -11.55
N ILE A 18 -9.27 12.13 -11.43
CA ILE A 18 -8.96 12.78 -10.15
C ILE A 18 -10.19 13.48 -9.53
N GLY A 19 -11.03 14.09 -10.34
CA GLY A 19 -12.27 14.71 -9.86
C GLY A 19 -13.22 13.70 -9.22
N LYS A 20 -13.32 12.50 -9.81
CA LYS A 20 -14.08 11.37 -9.25
C LYS A 20 -13.43 10.81 -7.98
N GLN A 21 -12.11 10.73 -7.90
CA GLN A 21 -11.38 10.34 -6.69
C GLN A 21 -11.67 11.31 -5.54
N ILE A 22 -11.60 12.61 -5.82
CA ILE A 22 -11.95 13.69 -4.87
C ILE A 22 -13.43 13.56 -4.44
N GLN A 23 -14.33 13.32 -5.38
CA GLN A 23 -15.76 13.16 -5.10
C GLN A 23 -16.01 11.98 -4.16
N ALA A 24 -15.44 10.80 -4.43
CA ALA A 24 -15.60 9.61 -3.59
C ALA A 24 -15.05 9.83 -2.17
N THR A 25 -13.90 10.49 -2.05
CA THR A 25 -13.29 10.86 -0.77
C THR A 25 -14.19 11.79 0.05
N LYS A 26 -14.74 12.83 -0.60
CA LYS A 26 -15.68 13.77 0.05
C LYS A 26 -17.01 13.12 0.43
N GLU A 27 -17.50 12.17 -0.35
CA GLU A 27 -18.71 11.42 -0.04
C GLU A 27 -18.57 10.56 1.22
N LEU A 28 -17.34 10.09 1.52
CA LEU A 28 -16.98 9.44 2.79
C LEU A 28 -16.81 10.42 3.95
N GLY A 29 -16.88 11.73 3.71
CA GLY A 29 -16.56 12.75 4.70
C GLY A 29 -15.06 12.85 5.01
N TRP A 30 -14.20 12.30 4.17
CA TRP A 30 -12.75 12.31 4.35
C TRP A 30 -12.12 13.51 3.64
N THR A 31 -10.91 13.87 4.11
CA THR A 31 -10.13 15.01 3.61
C THR A 31 -8.77 14.59 3.04
N ALA A 32 -8.56 13.27 2.85
CA ALA A 32 -7.26 12.75 2.46
C ALA A 32 -7.38 11.61 1.43
N ILE A 33 -6.45 11.57 0.47
CA ILE A 33 -6.29 10.52 -0.53
C ILE A 33 -4.87 9.95 -0.44
N SER A 34 -4.71 8.62 -0.35
CA SER A 34 -3.46 7.94 -0.66
C SER A 34 -3.30 7.93 -2.18
N ALA A 35 -2.42 8.78 -2.71
CA ALA A 35 -2.34 9.01 -4.15
C ALA A 35 -1.44 7.96 -4.83
N ARG A 36 -2.00 7.16 -5.74
CA ARG A 36 -1.30 6.09 -6.46
C ARG A 36 -1.40 6.25 -7.97
N MET A 37 -2.56 6.01 -8.55
CA MET A 37 -2.78 6.09 -9.99
C MET A 37 -3.76 7.23 -10.32
N ILE A 38 -3.40 8.03 -11.33
CA ILE A 38 -4.28 9.07 -11.88
C ILE A 38 -4.22 8.95 -13.39
N GLY A 39 -5.36 8.82 -14.04
CA GLY A 39 -5.39 8.31 -15.40
C GLY A 39 -4.84 6.88 -15.43
N ASN A 40 -3.93 6.60 -16.33
CA ASN A 40 -3.31 5.28 -16.50
C ASN A 40 -1.84 5.23 -16.08
N VAL A 41 -1.40 6.20 -15.27
CA VAL A 41 0.00 6.28 -14.83
C VAL A 41 0.11 6.42 -13.32
N ASN A 42 1.20 5.91 -12.74
CA ASN A 42 1.49 6.18 -11.34
C ASN A 42 1.82 7.67 -11.15
N ILE A 43 1.45 8.23 -10.01
CA ILE A 43 1.64 9.65 -9.70
C ILE A 43 3.10 10.11 -9.87
N HIS A 44 4.08 9.23 -9.64
CA HIS A 44 5.49 9.59 -9.85
C HIS A 44 5.92 9.57 -11.33
N ASP A 45 5.12 9.02 -12.23
CA ASP A 45 5.42 8.92 -13.67
C ASP A 45 4.61 9.89 -14.54
N MET A 46 3.72 10.68 -13.95
CA MET A 46 2.96 11.70 -14.68
C MET A 46 3.89 12.72 -15.36
N THR A 47 3.43 13.37 -16.42
CA THR A 47 4.12 14.56 -16.93
C THR A 47 3.99 15.71 -15.92
N GLU A 48 4.92 16.67 -15.94
CA GLU A 48 4.90 17.80 -15.01
C GLU A 48 3.60 18.61 -15.12
N ASP A 49 3.12 18.88 -16.35
CA ASP A 49 1.88 19.61 -16.59
C ASP A 49 0.64 18.87 -16.07
N ALA A 50 0.60 17.53 -16.23
CA ALA A 50 -0.49 16.72 -15.72
C ALA A 50 -0.47 16.67 -14.19
N PHE A 51 0.72 16.52 -13.60
CA PHE A 51 0.88 16.54 -12.14
C PHE A 51 0.50 17.90 -11.54
N ALA A 52 0.91 19.02 -12.17
CA ALA A 52 0.56 20.36 -11.69
C ALA A 52 -0.96 20.55 -11.62
N LYS A 53 -1.71 20.12 -12.66
CA LYS A 53 -3.18 20.18 -12.66
C LYS A 53 -3.79 19.36 -11.53
N VAL A 54 -3.30 18.14 -11.31
CA VAL A 54 -3.77 17.27 -10.21
C VAL A 54 -3.52 17.92 -8.85
N ALA A 55 -2.33 18.48 -8.64
CA ALA A 55 -2.00 19.17 -7.39
C ALA A 55 -2.91 20.39 -7.14
N ASP A 56 -3.21 21.16 -8.18
CA ASP A 56 -4.11 22.32 -8.10
C ASP A 56 -5.57 21.90 -7.82
N GLU A 57 -6.04 20.80 -8.42
CA GLU A 57 -7.39 20.24 -8.13
C GLU A 57 -7.50 19.73 -6.69
N LEU A 58 -6.47 19.06 -6.16
CA LEU A 58 -6.41 18.60 -4.78
C LEU A 58 -6.43 19.81 -3.80
N ASP A 59 -5.62 20.84 -4.07
CA ASP A 59 -5.56 22.06 -3.26
C ASP A 59 -6.93 22.79 -3.27
N ALA A 60 -7.52 22.98 -4.45
CA ALA A 60 -8.83 23.62 -4.60
C ALA A 60 -9.94 22.86 -3.88
N ALA A 61 -9.80 21.53 -3.81
CA ALA A 61 -10.76 20.68 -3.11
C ALA A 61 -10.53 20.59 -1.60
N GLY A 62 -9.38 21.06 -1.08
CA GLY A 62 -8.94 20.91 0.31
C GLY A 62 -8.60 19.45 0.67
N ILE A 63 -8.10 18.68 -0.29
CA ILE A 63 -7.72 17.28 -0.11
C ILE A 63 -6.21 17.16 0.13
N HIS A 64 -5.82 16.50 1.20
CA HIS A 64 -4.43 16.20 1.54
C HIS A 64 -3.97 14.87 0.96
N VAL A 65 -2.66 14.74 0.74
CA VAL A 65 -2.04 13.46 0.34
C VAL A 65 -1.10 12.99 1.45
N PRO A 66 -1.57 12.21 2.42
CA PRO A 66 -0.72 11.73 3.52
C PRO A 66 0.29 10.68 3.08
N GLU A 67 -0.01 9.94 2.01
CA GLU A 67 0.81 8.87 1.47
C GLU A 67 0.96 9.01 -0.03
N PHE A 68 2.21 8.91 -0.49
CA PHE A 68 2.56 8.83 -1.91
C PHE A 68 2.71 7.36 -2.31
N GLY A 69 1.70 6.81 -2.97
CA GLY A 69 1.61 5.40 -3.36
C GLY A 69 2.49 5.06 -4.56
N SER A 70 3.81 5.17 -4.40
CA SER A 70 4.74 4.92 -5.50
C SER A 70 4.80 3.45 -5.91
N ALA A 71 5.34 3.19 -7.11
CA ALA A 71 5.69 1.86 -7.59
C ALA A 71 7.20 1.58 -7.48
N ILE A 72 7.94 2.33 -6.65
CA ILE A 72 9.38 2.14 -6.43
C ILE A 72 9.64 0.78 -5.79
N GLY A 73 10.46 -0.03 -6.46
CA GLY A 73 10.80 -1.38 -6.01
C GLY A 73 9.63 -2.35 -5.98
N ASN A 74 8.54 -2.10 -6.72
CA ASN A 74 7.35 -2.95 -6.67
C ASN A 74 7.62 -4.37 -7.19
N TRP A 75 6.65 -5.26 -6.94
CA TRP A 75 6.68 -6.68 -7.31
C TRP A 75 6.82 -6.97 -8.81
N GLY A 76 6.54 -6.00 -9.68
CA GLY A 76 6.78 -6.12 -11.13
C GLY A 76 8.22 -5.77 -11.55
N LYS A 77 9.06 -5.28 -10.64
CA LYS A 77 10.45 -4.86 -10.92
C LYS A 77 11.45 -5.88 -10.40
N ARG A 78 12.29 -6.35 -11.29
CA ARG A 78 13.34 -7.32 -10.94
C ARG A 78 14.52 -6.65 -10.25
N ILE A 79 15.15 -7.35 -9.32
CA ILE A 79 16.32 -6.85 -8.58
C ILE A 79 17.56 -6.71 -9.47
N ASP A 80 17.64 -7.45 -10.58
CA ASP A 80 18.71 -7.37 -11.55
C ASP A 80 18.53 -6.27 -12.63
N SER A 81 17.39 -5.56 -12.61
CA SER A 81 17.18 -4.39 -13.48
C SER A 81 18.13 -3.25 -13.14
N ASP A 82 18.41 -2.37 -14.10
CA ASP A 82 19.26 -1.21 -13.87
C ASP A 82 18.69 -0.32 -12.74
N PHE A 83 19.48 -0.09 -11.72
CA PHE A 83 19.10 0.74 -10.56
C PHE A 83 18.87 2.21 -10.93
N ALA A 84 19.43 2.67 -12.05
CA ALA A 84 19.19 4.01 -12.58
C ALA A 84 17.69 4.29 -12.83
N ILE A 85 16.89 3.26 -13.12
CA ILE A 85 15.44 3.36 -13.25
C ILE A 85 14.83 3.84 -11.94
N THR A 86 15.17 3.16 -10.84
CA THR A 86 14.69 3.52 -9.49
C THR A 86 15.14 4.92 -9.07
N LEU A 87 16.40 5.27 -9.35
CA LEU A 87 16.90 6.62 -9.05
C LEU A 87 16.11 7.69 -9.81
N ALA A 88 15.82 7.49 -11.10
CA ALA A 88 15.01 8.41 -11.87
C ALA A 88 13.56 8.53 -11.34
N GLU A 89 12.98 7.47 -10.84
CA GLU A 89 11.64 7.51 -10.17
C GLU A 89 11.69 8.36 -8.90
N MET A 90 12.73 8.23 -8.09
CA MET A 90 12.93 9.02 -6.88
C MET A 90 13.11 10.51 -7.20
N GLU A 91 13.91 10.83 -8.22
CA GLU A 91 14.12 12.23 -8.67
C GLU A 91 12.80 12.90 -9.12
N ARG A 92 11.86 12.13 -9.68
CA ARG A 92 10.52 12.64 -10.02
C ARG A 92 9.61 12.71 -8.79
N ALA A 93 9.66 11.75 -7.89
CA ALA A 93 8.78 11.68 -6.73
C ALA A 93 9.06 12.80 -5.71
N ILE A 94 10.33 13.10 -5.41
CA ILE A 94 10.73 14.04 -4.37
C ILE A 94 10.12 15.44 -4.56
N PRO A 95 10.27 16.13 -5.72
CA PRO A 95 9.67 17.46 -5.91
C PRO A 95 8.14 17.43 -5.86
N ARG A 96 7.50 16.33 -6.31
CA ARG A 96 6.04 16.15 -6.27
C ARG A 96 5.54 16.03 -4.85
N MET A 97 6.22 15.23 -4.03
CA MET A 97 5.89 15.10 -2.61
C MET A 97 6.05 16.43 -1.87
N LYS A 98 7.10 17.21 -2.19
CA LYS A 98 7.27 18.57 -1.65
C LYS A 98 6.11 19.50 -2.04
N ARG A 99 5.66 19.44 -3.30
CA ARG A 99 4.50 20.23 -3.79
C ARG A 99 3.20 19.86 -3.07
N LEU A 100 3.01 18.57 -2.78
CA LEU A 100 1.83 18.06 -2.08
C LEU A 100 1.93 18.17 -0.54
N GLY A 101 3.09 18.51 0.01
CA GLY A 101 3.35 18.47 1.45
C GLY A 101 3.41 17.06 2.03
N THR A 102 3.53 16.02 1.20
CA THR A 102 3.54 14.61 1.60
C THR A 102 4.88 14.23 2.21
N LYS A 103 4.85 13.49 3.33
CA LYS A 103 6.04 13.08 4.08
C LYS A 103 6.27 11.57 4.09
N ILE A 104 5.34 10.78 3.58
CA ILE A 104 5.39 9.32 3.57
C ILE A 104 5.32 8.83 2.13
N ILE A 105 6.25 7.95 1.77
CA ILE A 105 6.25 7.28 0.48
C ILE A 105 6.22 5.76 0.66
N ARG A 106 5.31 5.09 -0.05
CA ARG A 106 5.31 3.64 -0.16
C ARG A 106 6.43 3.19 -1.08
N ILE A 107 7.22 2.22 -0.63
CA ILE A 107 8.19 1.47 -1.43
C ILE A 107 7.99 -0.03 -1.22
N MET A 108 8.61 -0.83 -2.08
CA MET A 108 8.67 -2.28 -1.95
C MET A 108 10.12 -2.76 -2.15
N SER A 109 10.35 -4.07 -1.98
CA SER A 109 11.68 -4.67 -2.01
C SER A 109 11.96 -5.47 -3.29
N TYR A 110 11.37 -5.08 -4.43
CA TYR A 110 11.45 -5.73 -5.73
C TYR A 110 10.76 -7.10 -5.78
N ALA A 111 10.57 -7.61 -6.99
CA ALA A 111 9.99 -8.92 -7.23
C ALA A 111 10.75 -10.02 -6.47
N GLN A 112 10.00 -11.03 -6.08
CA GLN A 112 10.55 -12.27 -5.56
C GLN A 112 11.24 -13.03 -6.70
N GLU A 113 12.40 -13.61 -6.43
CA GLU A 113 12.95 -14.62 -7.31
C GLU A 113 12.25 -15.96 -7.05
N PRO A 114 12.33 -16.94 -7.98
CA PRO A 114 11.72 -18.24 -7.78
C PRO A 114 12.10 -18.85 -6.42
N TRP A 115 11.15 -19.51 -5.77
CA TRP A 115 11.38 -20.13 -4.47
C TRP A 115 12.57 -21.09 -4.50
N GLY A 116 13.45 -21.01 -3.50
CA GLY A 116 14.67 -21.81 -3.41
C GLY A 116 15.86 -21.29 -4.24
N SER A 117 15.66 -20.23 -5.04
CA SER A 117 16.76 -19.55 -5.73
C SER A 117 17.39 -18.45 -4.88
N ASP A 118 18.58 -17.96 -5.30
CA ASP A 118 19.22 -16.82 -4.70
C ASP A 118 18.37 -15.55 -4.84
N GLN A 119 17.89 -15.01 -3.71
CA GLN A 119 17.02 -13.85 -3.65
C GLN A 119 17.76 -12.50 -3.80
N LYS A 120 19.09 -12.53 -4.00
CA LYS A 120 19.93 -11.32 -4.15
C LYS A 120 19.80 -10.35 -2.98
N GLU A 121 19.78 -10.86 -1.77
CA GLU A 121 19.47 -10.09 -0.55
C GLU A 121 20.42 -8.92 -0.32
N GLU A 122 21.73 -9.11 -0.49
CA GLU A 122 22.73 -8.04 -0.31
C GLU A 122 22.46 -6.85 -1.24
N GLU A 123 22.16 -7.12 -2.52
CA GLU A 123 21.83 -6.07 -3.48
C GLU A 123 20.49 -5.40 -3.16
N ARG A 124 19.49 -6.17 -2.68
CA ARG A 124 18.22 -5.60 -2.20
C ARG A 124 18.45 -4.63 -1.07
N PHE A 125 19.18 -5.05 -0.03
CA PHE A 125 19.46 -4.18 1.12
C PHE A 125 20.30 -2.97 0.72
N ARG A 126 21.28 -3.14 -0.16
CA ARG A 126 22.07 -2.03 -0.67
C ARG A 126 21.18 -0.98 -1.35
N ARG A 127 20.29 -1.41 -2.28
CA ARG A 127 19.37 -0.51 -2.98
C ARG A 127 18.37 0.14 -2.03
N LEU A 128 17.81 -0.62 -1.10
CA LEU A 128 16.86 -0.08 -0.15
C LEU A 128 17.50 0.95 0.80
N ARG A 129 18.73 0.73 1.24
CA ARG A 129 19.48 1.74 2.01
C ARG A 129 19.67 3.03 1.22
N GLU A 130 20.03 2.93 -0.06
CA GLU A 130 20.15 4.09 -0.95
C GLU A 130 18.82 4.83 -1.08
N ILE A 131 17.72 4.10 -1.31
CA ILE A 131 16.36 4.66 -1.42
C ILE A 131 15.96 5.39 -0.12
N VAL A 132 16.12 4.73 1.03
CA VAL A 132 15.75 5.31 2.34
C VAL A 132 16.58 6.54 2.64
N ASN A 133 17.90 6.48 2.45
CA ASN A 133 18.78 7.62 2.69
C ASN A 133 18.43 8.81 1.80
N ARG A 134 18.20 8.56 0.51
CA ARG A 134 17.85 9.62 -0.44
C ARG A 134 16.54 10.33 -0.08
N PHE A 135 15.53 9.59 0.34
CA PHE A 135 14.27 10.19 0.82
C PHE A 135 14.47 10.93 2.15
N ALA A 136 15.26 10.38 3.06
CA ALA A 136 15.56 11.01 4.35
C ALA A 136 16.27 12.38 4.20
N GLU A 137 17.14 12.56 3.20
CA GLU A 137 17.76 13.86 2.85
C GLU A 137 16.72 14.95 2.53
N HIS A 138 15.47 14.56 2.26
CA HIS A 138 14.37 15.46 1.94
C HIS A 138 13.24 15.46 2.98
N ASP A 139 13.49 14.95 4.20
CA ASP A 139 12.49 14.80 5.27
C ASP A 139 11.30 13.93 4.85
N ILE A 140 11.54 12.92 4.01
CA ILE A 140 10.55 11.94 3.57
C ILE A 140 10.88 10.60 4.20
N ILE A 141 9.86 9.93 4.73
CA ILE A 141 9.97 8.61 5.35
C ILE A 141 9.52 7.55 4.34
N ALA A 142 10.44 6.66 3.98
CA ALA A 142 10.12 5.50 3.16
C ALA A 142 9.47 4.41 4.01
N LEU A 143 8.33 3.91 3.58
CA LEU A 143 7.60 2.81 4.20
C LEU A 143 7.54 1.62 3.26
N HIS A 144 7.97 0.45 3.73
CA HIS A 144 7.90 -0.79 2.98
C HIS A 144 6.56 -1.49 3.21
N GLU A 145 5.86 -1.83 2.13
CA GLU A 145 4.62 -2.59 2.18
C GLU A 145 4.87 -4.11 2.10
N ASN A 146 4.22 -4.88 2.99
CA ASN A 146 4.19 -6.34 2.98
C ASN A 146 3.33 -6.88 1.82
N CYS A 147 3.75 -6.63 0.58
CA CYS A 147 3.08 -7.06 -0.64
C CYS A 147 3.79 -8.28 -1.26
N MET A 148 3.43 -8.68 -2.50
CA MET A 148 4.07 -9.77 -3.28
C MET A 148 5.50 -9.42 -3.72
N ASN A 149 6.34 -9.07 -2.77
CA ASN A 149 7.75 -8.73 -2.94
C ASN A 149 8.58 -9.47 -1.88
N TRP A 150 9.90 -9.37 -1.93
CA TRP A 150 10.78 -10.13 -1.04
C TRP A 150 10.43 -9.94 0.44
N GLY A 151 10.18 -8.72 0.89
CA GLY A 151 9.83 -8.42 2.29
C GLY A 151 8.48 -8.98 2.73
N GLY A 152 7.58 -9.28 1.79
CA GLY A 152 6.29 -9.94 2.05
C GLY A 152 6.35 -11.46 2.14
N PHE A 153 7.51 -12.08 1.89
CA PHE A 153 7.69 -13.53 1.98
C PHE A 153 7.30 -14.14 3.32
N SER A 154 7.57 -13.42 4.40
CA SER A 154 7.22 -13.82 5.76
C SER A 154 7.48 -12.68 6.75
N VAL A 155 7.05 -12.87 7.97
CA VAL A 155 7.40 -12.01 9.11
C VAL A 155 8.92 -11.81 9.23
N SER A 156 9.68 -12.90 9.15
CA SER A 156 11.16 -12.84 9.31
C SER A 156 11.83 -12.02 8.22
N HIS A 157 11.30 -12.04 6.97
CA HIS A 157 11.80 -11.20 5.88
C HIS A 157 11.52 -9.71 6.14
N SER A 158 10.31 -9.37 6.61
CA SER A 158 9.98 -7.98 6.98
C SER A 158 10.83 -7.48 8.14
N LEU A 159 11.05 -8.27 9.18
CA LEU A 159 11.91 -7.91 10.32
C LEU A 159 13.35 -7.73 9.88
N ARG A 160 13.85 -8.60 9.00
CA ARG A 160 15.19 -8.48 8.45
C ARG A 160 15.37 -7.21 7.61
N LEU A 161 14.33 -6.75 6.89
CA LEU A 161 14.38 -5.44 6.23
C LEU A 161 14.58 -4.30 7.23
N ILE A 162 13.90 -4.34 8.37
CA ILE A 162 14.04 -3.32 9.41
C ILE A 162 15.47 -3.35 10.02
N GLU A 163 16.02 -4.54 10.23
CA GLU A 163 17.39 -4.71 10.75
C GLU A 163 18.44 -4.20 9.75
N GLU A 164 18.32 -4.58 8.49
CA GLU A 164 19.32 -4.33 7.44
C GLU A 164 19.22 -2.94 6.80
N VAL A 165 18.09 -2.26 6.95
CA VAL A 165 17.82 -0.96 6.30
C VAL A 165 17.42 0.08 7.36
N PRO A 166 18.39 0.70 8.03
CA PRO A 166 18.15 1.70 9.06
C PRO A 166 17.26 2.86 8.52
N GLY A 167 16.26 3.27 9.31
CA GLY A 167 15.32 4.33 8.95
C GLY A 167 14.10 3.87 8.17
N LEU A 168 14.09 2.64 7.66
CA LEU A 168 12.89 2.05 7.05
C LEU A 168 11.82 1.80 8.11
N LYS A 169 10.56 2.06 7.76
CA LYS A 169 9.39 1.64 8.52
C LYS A 169 8.45 0.83 7.63
N LEU A 170 7.36 0.34 8.21
CA LEU A 170 6.44 -0.54 7.50
C LEU A 170 5.08 0.12 7.23
N ILE A 171 4.52 -0.22 6.08
CA ILE A 171 3.08 -0.24 5.84
C ILE A 171 2.64 -1.67 6.10
N PHE A 172 1.61 -1.86 6.90
CA PHE A 172 0.99 -3.16 7.08
C PHE A 172 -0.31 -3.23 6.30
N ASP A 173 -0.32 -4.03 5.24
CA ASP A 173 -1.54 -4.39 4.51
C ASP A 173 -2.13 -5.65 5.13
N THR A 174 -3.41 -5.59 5.49
CA THR A 174 -4.11 -6.66 6.21
C THR A 174 -4.49 -7.85 5.32
N GLY A 175 -4.68 -7.64 4.03
CA GLY A 175 -5.06 -8.67 3.06
C GLY A 175 -3.89 -9.42 2.45
N ASN A 176 -2.75 -8.75 2.23
CA ASN A 176 -1.62 -9.38 1.56
C ASN A 176 -1.13 -10.68 2.22
N PRO A 177 -1.05 -10.82 3.55
CA PRO A 177 -0.68 -12.08 4.18
C PRO A 177 -1.65 -13.23 3.87
N VAL A 178 -2.93 -12.94 3.66
CA VAL A 178 -3.97 -13.96 3.47
C VAL A 178 -3.71 -14.82 2.22
N PHE A 179 -3.18 -14.23 1.14
CA PHE A 179 -2.93 -14.94 -0.11
C PHE A 179 -1.44 -15.16 -0.42
N GLN A 180 -0.58 -14.96 0.58
CA GLN A 180 0.84 -15.26 0.46
C GLN A 180 1.25 -16.41 1.39
N ARG A 181 2.11 -17.31 0.84
CA ARG A 181 2.70 -18.40 1.63
C ARG A 181 3.77 -17.85 2.57
N ASP A 182 3.87 -18.42 3.75
CA ASP A 182 4.99 -18.16 4.66
C ASP A 182 6.25 -18.88 4.17
N ARG A 183 7.07 -18.17 3.41
CA ARG A 183 8.29 -18.70 2.79
C ARG A 183 9.45 -18.90 3.78
N SER A 184 9.26 -18.66 5.07
CA SER A 184 10.17 -19.10 6.11
C SER A 184 9.96 -20.56 6.55
N GLN A 185 8.84 -21.16 6.11
CA GLN A 185 8.47 -22.54 6.44
C GLN A 185 8.82 -23.49 5.26
N PRO A 186 9.05 -24.79 5.55
CA PRO A 186 9.26 -25.76 4.49
C PRO A 186 8.01 -25.98 3.62
N GLU A 187 8.22 -26.39 2.38
CA GLU A 187 7.12 -26.74 1.49
C GLU A 187 6.38 -28.05 1.93
N PRO A 188 5.05 -28.10 1.79
CA PRO A 188 4.17 -27.04 1.33
C PRO A 188 3.98 -25.96 2.41
N ALA A 189 4.46 -24.73 2.10
CA ALA A 189 4.39 -23.63 3.06
C ALA A 189 2.92 -23.25 3.36
N PRO A 190 2.56 -22.95 4.64
CA PRO A 190 1.23 -22.51 4.99
C PRO A 190 0.94 -21.08 4.46
N TRP A 191 -0.33 -20.71 4.38
CA TRP A 191 -0.72 -19.31 4.24
C TRP A 191 -0.30 -18.54 5.49
N GLN A 192 0.07 -17.25 5.31
CA GLN A 192 0.41 -16.40 6.45
C GLN A 192 -0.86 -16.02 7.23
N ASP A 193 -0.74 -15.89 8.55
CA ASP A 193 -1.79 -15.33 9.41
C ASP A 193 -1.55 -13.83 9.60
N ALA A 194 -2.50 -13.00 9.15
CA ALA A 194 -2.38 -11.56 9.17
C ALA A 194 -2.22 -10.99 10.60
N PHE A 195 -2.93 -11.57 11.60
CA PHE A 195 -2.82 -11.08 12.97
C PHE A 195 -1.53 -11.53 13.66
N ALA A 196 -1.10 -12.77 13.42
CA ALA A 196 0.19 -13.23 13.92
C ALA A 196 1.36 -12.44 13.32
N PHE A 197 1.27 -12.05 12.04
CA PHE A 197 2.22 -11.16 11.40
C PHE A 197 2.22 -9.77 12.05
N TRP A 198 1.04 -9.15 12.15
CA TRP A 198 0.86 -7.85 12.79
C TRP A 198 1.52 -7.79 14.17
N GLN A 199 1.26 -8.78 15.02
CA GLN A 199 1.77 -8.83 16.39
C GLN A 199 3.30 -8.72 16.46
N GLN A 200 4.01 -9.21 15.46
CA GLN A 200 5.47 -9.21 15.44
C GLN A 200 6.07 -7.95 14.84
N VAL A 201 5.33 -7.25 13.95
CA VAL A 201 5.88 -6.09 13.23
C VAL A 201 5.27 -4.75 13.66
N LYS A 202 4.21 -4.73 14.45
CA LYS A 202 3.41 -3.54 14.78
C LYS A 202 4.22 -2.34 15.30
N GLU A 203 5.29 -2.57 16.05
CA GLU A 203 6.14 -1.50 16.57
C GLU A 203 6.90 -0.74 15.46
N HIS A 204 7.01 -1.34 14.28
CA HIS A 204 7.65 -0.75 13.09
C HIS A 204 6.64 -0.16 12.10
N VAL A 205 5.33 -0.38 12.33
CA VAL A 205 4.26 0.04 11.41
C VAL A 205 3.92 1.50 11.61
N ALA A 206 4.03 2.29 10.55
CA ALA A 206 3.68 3.71 10.52
C ALA A 206 2.40 4.00 9.74
N HIS A 207 1.94 3.06 8.92
CA HIS A 207 0.75 3.18 8.08
C HIS A 207 0.07 1.82 7.92
N ILE A 208 -1.27 1.78 7.85
CA ILE A 208 -2.03 0.54 7.69
C ILE A 208 -2.84 0.64 6.40
N HIS A 209 -2.77 -0.41 5.57
CA HIS A 209 -3.69 -0.63 4.46
C HIS A 209 -4.74 -1.66 4.86
N ILE A 210 -5.99 -1.34 4.61
CA ILE A 210 -7.13 -2.22 4.88
C ILE A 210 -7.59 -2.84 3.59
N LYS A 211 -7.31 -4.11 3.48
CA LYS A 211 -7.73 -5.02 2.42
C LYS A 211 -8.23 -6.30 3.07
N ASP A 212 -9.31 -6.87 2.57
CA ASP A 212 -9.81 -8.14 3.08
C ASP A 212 -10.12 -9.11 1.95
N CYS A 213 -9.80 -10.37 2.19
CA CYS A 213 -10.01 -11.45 1.22
C CYS A 213 -10.04 -12.80 1.91
N PHE A 214 -10.34 -13.84 1.13
CA PHE A 214 -10.23 -15.23 1.53
C PHE A 214 -8.99 -15.88 0.93
N HIS A 215 -8.46 -16.91 1.59
CA HIS A 215 -7.37 -17.72 1.03
C HIS A 215 -7.76 -18.23 -0.36
N PRO A 216 -6.90 -18.06 -1.36
CA PRO A 216 -7.15 -18.64 -2.68
C PRO A 216 -7.09 -20.17 -2.61
N LEU A 217 -7.74 -20.83 -3.57
CA LEU A 217 -7.74 -22.30 -3.66
C LEU A 217 -6.35 -22.87 -3.97
N SER A 218 -5.52 -22.11 -4.65
CA SER A 218 -4.12 -22.42 -4.96
C SER A 218 -3.32 -21.13 -5.23
N ASP A 219 -2.00 -21.25 -5.32
CA ASP A 219 -1.09 -20.11 -5.56
C ASP A 219 -1.33 -19.42 -6.92
N ASP A 220 -1.95 -20.11 -7.88
CA ASP A 220 -2.24 -19.59 -9.23
C ASP A 220 -3.65 -18.97 -9.36
N VAL A 221 -4.41 -18.93 -8.26
CA VAL A 221 -5.77 -18.38 -8.24
C VAL A 221 -5.77 -17.06 -7.48
N GLU A 222 -6.35 -16.03 -8.08
CA GLU A 222 -6.57 -14.75 -7.39
C GLU A 222 -7.43 -14.95 -6.14
N PRO A 223 -7.14 -14.24 -5.02
CA PRO A 223 -7.98 -14.28 -3.83
C PRO A 223 -9.36 -13.66 -4.11
N GLU A 224 -10.38 -14.16 -3.44
CA GLU A 224 -11.70 -13.52 -3.42
C GLU A 224 -11.66 -12.35 -2.44
N TYR A 225 -11.68 -11.12 -2.96
CA TYR A 225 -11.73 -9.91 -2.14
C TYR A 225 -13.14 -9.65 -1.61
N THR A 226 -13.23 -9.13 -0.38
CA THR A 226 -14.49 -8.91 0.31
C THR A 226 -14.48 -7.61 1.13
N MET A 227 -15.63 -7.26 1.72
CA MET A 227 -15.79 -6.07 2.56
C MET A 227 -14.99 -6.19 3.86
N PRO A 228 -14.56 -5.07 4.49
CA PRO A 228 -13.63 -5.09 5.62
C PRO A 228 -14.23 -5.82 6.84
N GLY A 229 -13.51 -6.80 7.33
CA GLY A 229 -13.90 -7.62 8.47
C GLY A 229 -14.76 -8.84 8.14
N LEU A 230 -15.03 -9.11 6.85
CA LEU A 230 -15.77 -10.31 6.43
C LEU A 230 -14.87 -11.43 5.93
N GLY A 231 -13.59 -11.14 5.65
CA GLY A 231 -12.59 -12.09 5.18
C GLY A 231 -11.68 -12.62 6.29
N GLN A 232 -10.48 -12.98 5.87
CA GLN A 232 -9.45 -13.59 6.74
C GLN A 232 -8.30 -12.62 7.09
N GLY A 233 -8.39 -11.35 6.67
CA GLY A 233 -7.39 -10.29 6.95
C GLY A 233 -7.32 -9.86 8.42
N LYS A 234 -8.14 -10.45 9.32
CA LYS A 234 -8.13 -10.19 10.77
C LYS A 234 -8.23 -8.70 11.13
N ILE A 235 -8.98 -7.95 10.32
CA ILE A 235 -9.04 -6.48 10.42
C ILE A 235 -9.52 -6.03 11.81
N ARG A 236 -10.54 -6.69 12.37
CA ARG A 236 -11.07 -6.33 13.69
C ARG A 236 -10.02 -6.53 14.79
N GLU A 237 -9.35 -7.66 14.79
CA GLU A 237 -8.31 -8.00 15.77
C GLU A 237 -7.11 -7.02 15.64
N ILE A 238 -6.67 -6.72 14.42
CA ILE A 238 -5.58 -5.80 14.14
C ILE A 238 -5.92 -4.37 14.58
N LEU A 239 -7.10 -3.86 14.21
CA LEU A 239 -7.51 -2.51 14.58
C LEU A 239 -7.80 -2.37 16.08
N THR A 240 -8.30 -3.43 16.74
CA THR A 240 -8.46 -3.46 18.19
C THR A 240 -7.10 -3.33 18.89
N ASP A 241 -6.12 -4.14 18.47
CA ASP A 241 -4.76 -4.10 19.03
C ASP A 241 -4.07 -2.75 18.72
N ALA A 242 -4.21 -2.23 17.50
CA ALA A 242 -3.69 -0.92 17.12
C ALA A 242 -4.29 0.19 17.98
N HIS A 243 -5.59 0.14 18.26
CA HIS A 243 -6.25 1.08 19.18
C HIS A 243 -5.68 0.97 20.58
N GLN A 244 -5.55 -0.22 21.14
CA GLN A 244 -5.06 -0.48 22.51
C GLN A 244 -3.58 -0.09 22.65
N SER A 245 -2.76 -0.30 21.64
CA SER A 245 -1.35 0.09 21.60
C SER A 245 -1.13 1.58 21.31
N GLY A 246 -2.19 2.36 21.08
CA GLY A 246 -2.12 3.79 20.87
C GLY A 246 -1.61 4.20 19.49
N TYR A 247 -1.84 3.40 18.46
CA TYR A 247 -1.49 3.71 17.06
C TYR A 247 -2.02 5.09 16.64
N LYS A 248 -1.17 5.88 15.97
CA LYS A 248 -1.45 7.26 15.54
C LYS A 248 -1.25 7.51 14.05
N GLY A 249 -0.90 6.47 13.30
CA GLY A 249 -0.70 6.55 11.85
C GLY A 249 -2.01 6.72 11.09
N TRP A 250 -1.89 6.80 9.78
CA TRP A 250 -3.02 6.80 8.86
C TRP A 250 -3.50 5.38 8.57
N ILE A 251 -4.76 5.25 8.22
CA ILE A 251 -5.40 4.00 7.81
C ILE A 251 -6.01 4.23 6.43
N ALA A 252 -5.51 3.53 5.43
CA ALA A 252 -5.94 3.63 4.04
C ALA A 252 -6.75 2.42 3.62
N ILE A 253 -7.90 2.61 2.96
CA ILE A 253 -8.59 1.49 2.32
C ILE A 253 -7.95 1.16 0.96
N GLU A 254 -7.85 -0.12 0.66
CA GLU A 254 -7.42 -0.70 -0.62
C GLU A 254 -8.35 -1.89 -0.97
N PRO A 255 -9.61 -1.63 -1.39
CA PRO A 255 -10.67 -2.63 -1.42
C PRO A 255 -10.45 -3.84 -2.32
N HIS A 256 -10.01 -3.64 -3.57
CA HIS A 256 -9.91 -4.63 -4.64
C HIS A 256 -11.23 -5.37 -4.99
N VAL A 257 -12.35 -5.03 -4.35
CA VAL A 257 -13.64 -5.76 -4.49
C VAL A 257 -14.25 -5.64 -5.88
N ALA A 258 -14.11 -4.49 -6.53
CA ALA A 258 -14.69 -4.25 -7.86
C ALA A 258 -13.62 -4.01 -8.94
N THR A 259 -12.37 -3.84 -8.56
CA THR A 259 -11.27 -3.54 -9.48
C THR A 259 -10.13 -4.53 -9.25
N VAL A 260 -9.95 -5.45 -10.17
CA VAL A 260 -8.74 -6.28 -10.18
C VAL A 260 -7.65 -5.46 -10.88
N PHE A 261 -6.66 -4.96 -10.12
CA PHE A 261 -5.55 -4.13 -10.64
C PHE A 261 -4.74 -4.81 -11.74
N HIS A 262 -4.85 -6.13 -11.84
CA HIS A 262 -4.15 -6.97 -12.80
C HIS A 262 -5.05 -7.44 -13.94
N ALA A 263 -6.28 -6.92 -14.06
CA ALA A 263 -7.19 -7.28 -15.15
C ALA A 263 -6.55 -6.91 -16.51
N PRO A 264 -6.54 -7.83 -17.45
CA PRO A 264 -5.86 -7.64 -18.74
C PRO A 264 -6.51 -6.60 -19.64
N ASP A 265 -7.76 -6.18 -19.36
CA ASP A 265 -8.50 -5.18 -20.16
C ASP A 265 -9.11 -4.09 -19.27
N PRO A 266 -8.45 -2.92 -19.14
CA PRO A 266 -8.99 -1.77 -18.41
C PRO A 266 -10.28 -1.19 -19.02
N SER A 267 -10.59 -1.48 -20.28
CA SER A 267 -11.80 -0.96 -20.95
C SER A 267 -13.08 -1.68 -20.51
N ALA A 268 -12.95 -2.87 -19.89
CA ALA A 268 -14.06 -3.65 -19.37
C ALA A 268 -14.47 -3.28 -17.93
N VAL A 269 -13.81 -2.28 -17.33
CA VAL A 269 -14.05 -1.90 -15.92
C VAL A 269 -15.33 -1.07 -15.81
N ASP A 270 -16.28 -1.52 -15.00
CA ASP A 270 -17.45 -0.73 -14.59
C ASP A 270 -17.06 0.29 -13.49
N TRP A 271 -16.67 1.48 -13.92
CA TRP A 271 -16.24 2.54 -12.99
C TRP A 271 -17.35 3.05 -12.08
N ASP A 272 -18.62 2.90 -12.44
CA ASP A 272 -19.74 3.24 -11.55
C ASP A 272 -19.87 2.19 -10.43
N GLN A 273 -19.62 0.93 -10.74
CA GLN A 273 -19.53 -0.13 -9.73
C GLN A 273 -18.31 0.07 -8.83
N CYS A 274 -17.15 0.38 -9.40
CA CYS A 274 -15.92 0.67 -8.65
C CYS A 274 -16.14 1.81 -7.66
N TYR A 275 -16.74 2.92 -8.11
CA TYR A 275 -17.04 4.07 -7.27
C TYR A 275 -17.94 3.69 -6.09
N ARG A 276 -19.06 3.00 -6.35
CA ARG A 276 -19.99 2.56 -5.29
C ARG A 276 -19.30 1.62 -4.31
N SER A 277 -18.57 0.63 -4.82
CA SER A 277 -17.84 -0.35 -3.99
C SER A 277 -16.81 0.33 -3.09
N TYR A 278 -16.04 1.28 -3.60
CA TYR A 278 -15.07 2.04 -2.82
C TYR A 278 -15.73 2.83 -1.67
N VAL A 279 -16.83 3.54 -1.97
CA VAL A 279 -17.56 4.32 -0.96
C VAL A 279 -18.20 3.41 0.08
N ASP A 280 -18.80 2.31 -0.32
CA ASP A 280 -19.42 1.36 0.62
C ASP A 280 -18.35 0.68 1.50
N TYR A 281 -17.19 0.34 0.94
CA TYR A 281 -16.07 -0.20 1.71
C TYR A 281 -15.59 0.78 2.80
N GLY A 282 -15.44 2.06 2.44
CA GLY A 282 -15.06 3.09 3.41
C GLY A 282 -16.09 3.28 4.52
N ARG A 283 -17.39 3.25 4.18
CA ARG A 283 -18.49 3.31 5.17
C ARG A 283 -18.47 2.12 6.12
N ASP A 284 -18.22 0.92 5.59
CA ASP A 284 -18.17 -0.30 6.40
C ASP A 284 -16.95 -0.30 7.32
N LEU A 285 -15.79 0.20 6.87
CA LEU A 285 -14.64 0.39 7.75
C LEU A 285 -14.95 1.36 8.90
N VAL A 286 -15.62 2.49 8.62
CA VAL A 286 -16.03 3.45 9.67
C VAL A 286 -16.96 2.78 10.69
N ARG A 287 -17.94 1.99 10.22
CA ARG A 287 -18.85 1.23 11.11
C ARG A 287 -18.08 0.21 11.96
N LEU A 288 -17.13 -0.50 11.37
CA LEU A 288 -16.30 -1.46 12.09
C LEU A 288 -15.49 -0.76 13.19
N ILE A 289 -14.80 0.35 12.87
CA ILE A 289 -14.03 1.12 13.85
C ILE A 289 -14.91 1.65 14.99
N ALA A 290 -16.14 2.05 14.72
CA ALA A 290 -17.07 2.53 15.75
C ALA A 290 -17.50 1.44 16.76
N THR A 291 -17.20 0.17 16.50
CA THR A 291 -17.53 -0.98 17.36
C THR A 291 -16.32 -1.60 18.08
N LEU A 292 -15.13 -1.00 17.97
CA LEU A 292 -13.88 -1.47 18.61
C LEU A 292 -13.80 -1.11 20.11
#